data_71a493f29f8e8b2feea27287f42b1c0a
#
_entry.id   71a493f29f8e8b2feea27287f42b1c0a
#
_cell.length_a   1.000
_cell.length_b   1.000
_cell.length_c   1.000
_cell.angle_alpha   90.00
_cell.angle_beta   90.00
_cell.angle_gamma   90.00
#
_symmetry.space_group_name_H-M   'P 1'
#
loop_
_entity.id
_entity.type
_entity.pdbx_description
1 polymer ?
#
loop_
_entity_poly.entity_id
_entity_poly.type
_entity_poly.pdbx_seq_one_letter_code
_entity_poly.pdbx_strand_id
1 'polypeptide(L)'
;MANYPQLDNARGVWNMKEVYDAVMGGYWPNALSRAVWAGGATPSLVNVIDYVSISTTGDAADFGDLTGVKNYPTSALGTFTRGVYGGALNPSVVGTIDYIIFMSTGNASDFGDLSSARHSGGGCGNATRLLFGGGAPGNSDVIDYVDPNSTGNATDFGDLTAALSHHAGATSPTRATWGGGVGDSNIIDTVEIATTGDATDFGDLSVGRNQVGGSSSSTRGIWHGGYIHPAYNGTIDYVQISSQGNAIDYGDLSVARNLFGSGTNNSVKALMASGENGSGVQNVIDSIIISAGGTAVDFGDLSSTRWGAGGASNAHGGLNDGYQGTRPEVLPRGGGG
;
A
#
# COMPACT_ATOMS: atom_id res chain seq x y z
N MET A 1 41.10 -4.28 7.14
CA MET A 1 39.74 -3.69 6.98
C MET A 1 38.78 -4.86 6.75
N ALA A 2 37.76 -4.97 7.54
CA ALA A 2 36.75 -6.02 7.33
C ALA A 2 36.07 -5.78 5.96
N ASN A 3 35.97 -6.83 5.16
CA ASN A 3 35.44 -6.77 3.79
C ASN A 3 33.91 -6.91 3.89
N TYR A 4 33.21 -5.87 4.36
CA TYR A 4 31.76 -5.87 4.44
C TYR A 4 31.15 -5.67 3.04
N PRO A 5 29.95 -6.25 2.78
CA PRO A 5 29.24 -6.01 1.53
C PRO A 5 28.99 -4.50 1.40
N GLN A 6 29.36 -3.94 0.27
CA GLN A 6 28.95 -2.59 -0.11
C GLN A 6 27.55 -2.66 -0.72
N LEU A 7 26.79 -1.56 -0.67
CA LEU A 7 25.41 -1.49 -1.22
C LEU A 7 25.29 -1.97 -2.68
N ASP A 8 26.38 -1.92 -3.42
CA ASP A 8 26.45 -2.30 -4.84
C ASP A 8 27.07 -3.68 -5.10
N ASN A 9 27.62 -4.35 -4.08
CA ASN A 9 28.36 -5.61 -4.26
C ASN A 9 28.22 -6.60 -3.08
N ALA A 10 27.02 -6.92 -2.68
CA ALA A 10 26.72 -7.90 -1.63
C ALA A 10 26.84 -9.36 -2.14
N ARG A 11 27.97 -9.72 -2.78
CA ARG A 11 28.22 -11.09 -3.25
C ARG A 11 29.13 -11.83 -2.29
N GLY A 12 28.76 -13.06 -1.93
CA GLY A 12 29.59 -13.93 -1.11
C GLY A 12 28.77 -14.74 -0.10
N VAL A 13 29.47 -15.55 0.68
CA VAL A 13 28.90 -16.27 1.83
C VAL A 13 29.28 -15.52 3.09
N TRP A 14 28.29 -15.10 3.87
CA TRP A 14 28.45 -14.30 5.07
C TRP A 14 28.03 -15.11 6.29
N ASN A 15 28.80 -15.04 7.37
CA ASN A 15 28.36 -15.65 8.62
C ASN A 15 27.41 -14.68 9.37
N MET A 16 26.66 -15.23 10.32
CA MET A 16 25.63 -14.46 11.06
C MET A 16 26.22 -13.22 11.78
N LYS A 17 27.47 -13.31 12.25
CA LYS A 17 28.11 -12.18 12.93
C LYS A 17 28.47 -11.07 11.95
N GLU A 18 28.97 -11.40 10.77
CA GLU A 18 29.29 -10.41 9.72
C GLU A 18 28.04 -9.71 9.23
N VAL A 19 26.92 -10.46 9.02
CA VAL A 19 25.64 -9.88 8.68
C VAL A 19 25.14 -8.96 9.80
N TYR A 20 25.23 -9.41 11.05
CA TYR A 20 24.81 -8.61 12.20
C TYR A 20 25.64 -7.30 12.31
N ASP A 21 26.95 -7.38 12.25
CA ASP A 21 27.84 -6.22 12.35
C ASP A 21 27.60 -5.23 11.18
N ALA A 22 27.36 -5.74 9.97
CA ALA A 22 27.07 -4.92 8.80
C ALA A 22 25.69 -4.23 8.89
N VAL A 23 24.66 -4.92 9.37
CA VAL A 23 23.33 -4.36 9.61
C VAL A 23 23.41 -3.27 10.69
N MET A 24 24.11 -3.53 11.80
CA MET A 24 24.27 -2.57 12.89
C MET A 24 25.09 -1.34 12.49
N GLY A 25 26.06 -1.53 11.59
CA GLY A 25 26.86 -0.45 11.03
C GLY A 25 26.19 0.31 9.88
N GLY A 26 24.99 -0.10 9.44
CA GLY A 26 24.32 0.50 8.29
C GLY A 26 24.96 0.17 6.94
N TYR A 27 25.86 -0.81 6.88
CA TYR A 27 26.59 -1.21 5.66
C TYR A 27 25.96 -2.42 4.96
N TRP A 28 25.02 -3.12 5.60
CA TRP A 28 24.29 -4.20 4.95
C TRP A 28 23.33 -3.59 3.93
N PRO A 29 23.30 -4.10 2.69
CA PRO A 29 22.32 -3.64 1.73
C PRO A 29 20.93 -3.88 2.32
N ASN A 30 20.29 -2.84 2.81
CA ASN A 30 18.86 -2.90 3.05
C ASN A 30 18.23 -3.20 1.70
N ALA A 31 17.40 -4.23 1.61
CA ALA A 31 16.52 -4.38 0.47
C ALA A 31 15.81 -3.03 0.35
N LEU A 32 16.11 -2.29 -0.73
CA LEU A 32 15.58 -0.94 -0.93
C LEU A 32 14.07 -1.05 -0.82
N SER A 33 13.49 -0.42 0.20
CA SER A 33 12.03 -0.33 0.28
C SER A 33 11.57 0.58 -0.87
N ARG A 34 10.91 -0.02 -1.85
CA ARG A 34 10.37 0.67 -3.02
C ARG A 34 8.88 0.91 -2.85
N ALA A 35 8.47 2.12 -3.10
CA ALA A 35 7.10 2.48 -3.37
C ALA A 35 6.93 2.58 -4.89
N VAL A 36 5.83 2.04 -5.39
CA VAL A 36 5.53 1.98 -6.82
C VAL A 36 4.10 2.42 -7.03
N TRP A 37 3.83 3.23 -8.05
CA TRP A 37 2.50 3.65 -8.47
C TRP A 37 2.28 3.31 -9.94
N ALA A 38 1.19 2.63 -10.23
CA ALA A 38 0.92 2.07 -11.54
C ALA A 38 -0.42 2.53 -12.11
N GLY A 39 -0.43 2.83 -13.40
CA GLY A 39 -1.61 3.26 -14.14
C GLY A 39 -2.10 4.65 -13.75
N GLY A 40 -3.41 4.85 -13.85
CA GLY A 40 -4.07 6.13 -13.65
C GLY A 40 -4.52 6.79 -14.94
N ALA A 41 -4.88 8.06 -14.85
CA ALA A 41 -5.29 8.89 -16.01
C ALA A 41 -4.72 10.30 -15.93
N THR A 42 -4.38 10.90 -17.14
CA THR A 42 -3.82 12.25 -17.29
C THR A 42 -3.97 12.79 -18.73
N PRO A 43 -5.03 13.36 -19.21
CA PRO A 43 -6.43 13.02 -19.01
C PRO A 43 -6.79 11.63 -19.55
N SER A 44 -5.94 11.04 -20.40
CA SER A 44 -6.12 9.69 -20.95
C SER A 44 -5.60 8.63 -19.97
N LEU A 45 -6.15 7.43 -20.08
CA LEU A 45 -5.66 6.27 -19.32
C LEU A 45 -4.19 5.98 -19.67
N VAL A 46 -3.39 5.64 -18.67
CA VAL A 46 -1.97 5.31 -18.83
C VAL A 46 -1.64 3.93 -18.24
N ASN A 47 -0.53 3.35 -18.70
CA ASN A 47 0.03 2.10 -18.19
C ASN A 47 1.34 2.32 -17.42
N VAL A 48 1.83 3.54 -17.33
CA VAL A 48 3.11 3.91 -16.71
C VAL A 48 3.18 3.43 -15.26
N ILE A 49 4.33 2.91 -14.88
CA ILE A 49 4.65 2.54 -13.51
C ILE A 49 5.84 3.40 -13.07
N ASP A 50 5.63 4.21 -12.03
CA ASP A 50 6.67 5.01 -11.39
C ASP A 50 7.10 4.40 -10.07
N TYR A 51 8.36 4.65 -9.64
CA TYR A 51 8.84 4.21 -8.35
C TYR A 51 9.76 5.21 -7.66
N VAL A 52 9.81 5.13 -6.33
CA VAL A 52 10.79 5.82 -5.48
C VAL A 52 11.43 4.84 -4.49
N SER A 53 12.60 5.20 -3.97
CA SER A 53 13.11 4.61 -2.72
C SER A 53 12.47 5.32 -1.54
N ILE A 54 11.73 4.61 -0.67
CA ILE A 54 11.02 5.23 0.48
C ILE A 54 12.01 5.85 1.48
N SER A 55 13.25 5.38 1.52
CA SER A 55 14.26 5.85 2.45
C SER A 55 14.85 7.23 2.09
N THR A 56 14.80 7.62 0.82
CA THR A 56 15.40 8.85 0.27
C THR A 56 14.34 9.71 -0.41
N THR A 57 14.20 10.96 -0.01
CA THR A 57 13.33 11.93 -0.69
C THR A 57 13.83 12.20 -2.11
N GLY A 58 12.90 12.42 -3.03
CA GLY A 58 13.19 12.76 -4.43
C GLY A 58 12.07 12.29 -5.36
N ASP A 59 12.17 12.71 -6.61
CA ASP A 59 11.19 12.44 -7.63
C ASP A 59 11.19 10.96 -8.05
N ALA A 60 10.06 10.52 -8.54
CA ALA A 60 9.89 9.16 -9.03
C ALA A 60 10.61 8.97 -10.37
N ALA A 61 11.18 7.79 -10.53
CA ALA A 61 11.74 7.32 -11.78
C ALA A 61 10.79 6.32 -12.45
N ASP A 62 10.93 6.19 -13.76
CA ASP A 62 10.23 5.19 -14.53
C ASP A 62 10.63 3.77 -14.11
N PHE A 63 9.64 2.92 -13.83
CA PHE A 63 9.83 1.51 -13.51
C PHE A 63 9.59 0.62 -14.74
N GLY A 64 8.63 0.97 -15.58
CA GLY A 64 8.11 0.22 -16.72
C GLY A 64 6.61 0.43 -16.91
N ASP A 65 5.94 -0.52 -17.54
CA ASP A 65 4.52 -0.42 -17.90
C ASP A 65 3.69 -1.60 -17.39
N LEU A 66 2.41 -1.36 -17.07
CA LEU A 66 1.39 -2.40 -16.91
C LEU A 66 1.14 -3.12 -18.26
N THR A 67 0.51 -4.28 -18.23
CA THR A 67 0.14 -5.05 -19.45
C THR A 67 -0.85 -4.29 -20.35
N GLY A 68 -1.54 -3.29 -19.82
CA GLY A 68 -2.43 -2.38 -20.54
C GLY A 68 -2.69 -1.12 -19.74
N VAL A 69 -3.32 -0.12 -20.36
CA VAL A 69 -3.74 1.10 -19.65
C VAL A 69 -4.76 0.74 -18.59
N LYS A 70 -4.60 1.23 -17.37
CA LYS A 70 -5.47 0.91 -16.23
C LYS A 70 -5.68 2.13 -15.35
N ASN A 71 -6.95 2.44 -15.04
CA ASN A 71 -7.32 3.44 -14.04
C ASN A 71 -8.06 2.76 -12.88
N TYR A 72 -7.87 3.27 -11.67
CA TYR A 72 -8.47 2.73 -10.45
C TYR A 72 -8.25 1.22 -10.28
N PRO A 73 -7.02 0.68 -10.41
CA PRO A 73 -6.84 -0.71 -10.11
C PRO A 73 -7.41 -1.00 -8.72
N THR A 74 -8.10 -2.13 -8.59
CA THR A 74 -8.59 -2.61 -7.30
C THR A 74 -7.38 -3.01 -6.50
N SER A 75 -6.81 -2.05 -5.87
CA SER A 75 -5.59 -2.05 -5.08
C SER A 75 -4.38 -2.72 -5.65
N ALA A 76 -3.32 -2.04 -5.39
CA ALA A 76 -2.00 -2.58 -5.48
C ALA A 76 -1.54 -3.02 -4.09
N LEU A 77 -0.99 -4.18 -4.03
CA LEU A 77 -0.35 -4.74 -2.85
C LEU A 77 0.97 -5.39 -3.24
N GLY A 78 1.79 -5.65 -2.25
CA GLY A 78 3.07 -6.26 -2.52
C GLY A 78 3.41 -7.39 -1.56
N THR A 79 4.39 -8.18 -1.97
CA THR A 79 5.24 -8.98 -1.10
C THR A 79 6.63 -8.36 -1.09
N PHE A 80 7.61 -9.00 -0.45
CA PHE A 80 9.00 -8.55 -0.54
C PHE A 80 9.54 -8.52 -1.99
N THR A 81 8.96 -9.31 -2.88
CA THR A 81 9.45 -9.50 -4.25
C THR A 81 8.51 -9.01 -5.32
N ARG A 82 7.19 -9.11 -5.13
CA ARG A 82 6.16 -8.82 -6.15
C ARG A 82 5.24 -7.70 -5.73
N GLY A 83 4.96 -6.76 -6.63
CA GLY A 83 3.82 -5.86 -6.56
C GLY A 83 2.70 -6.40 -7.44
N VAL A 84 1.46 -6.40 -6.95
CA VAL A 84 0.30 -7.00 -7.64
C VAL A 84 -0.82 -5.97 -7.75
N TYR A 85 -1.43 -5.85 -8.92
CA TYR A 85 -2.45 -4.85 -9.27
C TYR A 85 -3.67 -5.57 -9.84
N GLY A 86 -4.79 -5.60 -9.13
CA GLY A 86 -5.98 -6.33 -9.52
C GLY A 86 -7.05 -5.46 -10.16
N GLY A 87 -7.71 -5.98 -11.19
CA GLY A 87 -8.82 -5.30 -11.87
C GLY A 87 -8.52 -3.87 -12.30
N ALA A 88 -9.37 -3.23 -13.01
CA ALA A 88 -9.28 -1.80 -13.33
C ALA A 88 -10.40 -1.35 -14.28
N LEU A 89 -10.43 -0.03 -14.57
CA LEU A 89 -11.12 0.54 -15.73
C LEU A 89 -10.12 0.67 -16.90
N ASN A 90 -10.41 -0.03 -18.06
CA ASN A 90 -9.54 -0.08 -19.23
C ASN A 90 -10.32 -0.29 -20.57
N PRO A 91 -10.73 0.67 -21.28
CA PRO A 91 -11.75 1.64 -20.96
C PRO A 91 -13.05 1.01 -20.43
N SER A 92 -13.21 -0.29 -20.57
CA SER A 92 -14.22 -1.10 -19.86
C SER A 92 -13.64 -1.69 -18.59
N VAL A 93 -14.49 -2.16 -17.70
CA VAL A 93 -14.06 -2.82 -16.46
C VAL A 93 -13.43 -4.17 -16.80
N VAL A 94 -12.25 -4.42 -16.24
CA VAL A 94 -11.48 -5.67 -16.43
C VAL A 94 -11.19 -6.32 -15.08
N GLY A 95 -11.05 -7.66 -15.10
CA GLY A 95 -10.67 -8.46 -13.93
C GLY A 95 -9.18 -8.82 -13.88
N THR A 96 -8.41 -8.48 -14.91
CA THR A 96 -6.99 -8.89 -15.00
C THR A 96 -6.16 -8.41 -13.84
N ILE A 97 -5.34 -9.30 -13.31
CA ILE A 97 -4.35 -9.01 -12.26
C ILE A 97 -2.98 -8.98 -12.92
N ASP A 98 -2.27 -7.86 -12.78
CA ASP A 98 -0.89 -7.70 -13.22
C ASP A 98 0.08 -7.82 -12.04
N TYR A 99 1.32 -8.24 -12.29
CA TYR A 99 2.38 -8.18 -11.29
C TYR A 99 3.70 -7.67 -11.84
N ILE A 100 4.49 -7.07 -10.94
CA ILE A 100 5.87 -6.64 -11.17
C ILE A 100 6.81 -7.34 -10.20
N ILE A 101 8.10 -7.30 -10.50
CA ILE A 101 9.17 -7.71 -9.57
C ILE A 101 9.85 -6.46 -9.03
N PHE A 102 9.67 -6.14 -7.75
CA PHE A 102 10.18 -4.90 -7.14
C PHE A 102 11.67 -4.65 -7.32
N MET A 103 12.49 -5.70 -7.33
CA MET A 103 13.94 -5.58 -7.37
C MET A 103 14.51 -5.39 -8.79
N SER A 104 13.68 -5.51 -9.82
CA SER A 104 14.06 -5.37 -11.22
C SER A 104 13.06 -4.47 -11.94
N THR A 105 13.50 -3.30 -12.40
CA THR A 105 12.68 -2.45 -13.27
C THR A 105 12.33 -3.19 -14.57
N GLY A 106 11.14 -2.97 -15.08
CA GLY A 106 10.62 -3.59 -16.28
C GLY A 106 9.10 -3.67 -16.25
N ASN A 107 8.54 -4.11 -17.35
CA ASN A 107 7.09 -4.19 -17.51
C ASN A 107 6.45 -5.27 -16.65
N ALA A 108 5.20 -5.04 -16.27
CA ALA A 108 4.38 -6.01 -15.59
C ALA A 108 4.08 -7.23 -16.47
N SER A 109 3.76 -8.32 -15.81
CA SER A 109 3.30 -9.55 -16.43
C SER A 109 1.91 -9.92 -15.92
N ASP A 110 1.18 -10.70 -16.69
CA ASP A 110 -0.11 -11.24 -16.28
C ASP A 110 0.05 -12.20 -15.10
N PHE A 111 -0.82 -12.03 -14.09
CA PHE A 111 -0.88 -12.89 -12.91
C PHE A 111 -2.07 -13.85 -12.97
N GLY A 112 -3.21 -13.38 -13.47
CA GLY A 112 -4.51 -14.06 -13.51
C GLY A 112 -5.65 -13.06 -13.47
N ASP A 113 -6.82 -13.48 -13.00
CA ASP A 113 -8.03 -12.64 -12.95
C ASP A 113 -8.69 -12.66 -11.56
N LEU A 114 -9.37 -11.56 -11.20
CA LEU A 114 -10.34 -11.51 -10.11
C LEU A 114 -11.54 -12.43 -10.41
N SER A 115 -12.28 -12.85 -9.39
CA SER A 115 -13.51 -13.64 -9.55
C SER A 115 -14.56 -12.93 -10.41
N SER A 116 -14.59 -11.60 -10.34
CA SER A 116 -15.40 -10.73 -11.20
C SER A 116 -14.65 -9.44 -11.55
N ALA A 117 -14.88 -8.93 -12.76
CA ALA A 117 -14.27 -7.69 -13.23
C ALA A 117 -14.76 -6.50 -12.40
N ARG A 118 -13.81 -5.76 -11.77
CA ARG A 118 -14.12 -4.59 -10.95
C ARG A 118 -12.92 -3.65 -10.80
N HIS A 119 -13.18 -2.43 -10.33
CA HIS A 119 -12.19 -1.39 -10.09
C HIS A 119 -12.51 -0.64 -8.80
N SER A 120 -11.61 0.23 -8.32
CA SER A 120 -11.84 1.09 -7.13
C SER A 120 -12.14 0.33 -5.83
N GLY A 121 -11.67 -0.89 -5.70
CA GLY A 121 -11.68 -1.62 -4.43
C GLY A 121 -10.44 -1.32 -3.60
N GLY A 122 -10.43 -1.82 -2.37
CA GLY A 122 -9.30 -1.72 -1.44
C GLY A 122 -8.49 -3.02 -1.36
N GLY A 123 -7.16 -2.93 -1.30
CA GLY A 123 -6.32 -4.10 -1.12
C GLY A 123 -5.63 -4.17 0.23
N CYS A 124 -5.50 -5.39 0.68
CA CYS A 124 -4.83 -5.75 1.92
C CYS A 124 -4.06 -7.07 1.73
N GLY A 125 -3.16 -7.38 2.64
CA GLY A 125 -2.53 -8.69 2.59
C GLY A 125 -1.20 -8.78 3.29
N ASN A 126 -0.64 -9.97 3.23
CA ASN A 126 0.66 -10.29 3.79
C ASN A 126 1.50 -11.12 2.79
N ALA A 127 2.60 -11.71 3.24
CA ALA A 127 3.49 -12.49 2.39
C ALA A 127 2.86 -13.78 1.80
N THR A 128 1.69 -14.20 2.29
CA THR A 128 1.03 -15.47 1.91
C THR A 128 -0.31 -15.29 1.22
N ARG A 129 -1.00 -14.16 1.45
CA ARG A 129 -2.29 -13.84 0.83
C ARG A 129 -2.39 -12.36 0.54
N LEU A 130 -2.80 -12.02 -0.68
CA LEU A 130 -3.21 -10.68 -1.07
C LEU A 130 -4.71 -10.68 -1.30
N LEU A 131 -5.42 -9.74 -0.67
CA LEU A 131 -6.87 -9.64 -0.67
C LEU A 131 -7.31 -8.39 -1.44
N PHE A 132 -8.38 -8.53 -2.22
CA PHE A 132 -9.01 -7.46 -2.99
C PHE A 132 -10.45 -7.33 -2.53
N GLY A 133 -10.76 -6.30 -1.74
CA GLY A 133 -12.11 -6.10 -1.19
C GLY A 133 -12.91 -5.07 -1.96
N GLY A 134 -14.20 -5.37 -2.18
CA GLY A 134 -15.16 -4.46 -2.77
C GLY A 134 -14.86 -4.00 -4.18
N GLY A 135 -15.43 -2.87 -4.57
CA GLY A 135 -15.18 -2.21 -5.86
C GLY A 135 -16.42 -1.91 -6.67
N ALA A 136 -16.22 -1.29 -7.81
CA ALA A 136 -17.25 -0.91 -8.79
C ALA A 136 -17.13 -1.77 -10.08
N PRO A 137 -18.16 -1.85 -10.93
CA PRO A 137 -19.43 -1.12 -10.90
C PRO A 137 -20.46 -1.71 -9.92
N GLY A 138 -21.42 -0.88 -9.51
CA GLY A 138 -22.57 -1.31 -8.71
C GLY A 138 -22.27 -1.49 -7.22
N ASN A 139 -21.08 -1.19 -6.75
CA ASN A 139 -20.53 -1.51 -5.45
C ASN A 139 -20.58 -3.01 -5.14
N SER A 140 -19.47 -3.58 -4.77
CA SER A 140 -19.30 -4.99 -4.40
C SER A 140 -18.95 -5.11 -2.93
N ASP A 141 -19.37 -6.18 -2.31
CA ASP A 141 -18.92 -6.62 -0.99
C ASP A 141 -17.89 -7.75 -1.08
N VAL A 142 -17.74 -8.39 -2.21
CA VAL A 142 -16.85 -9.53 -2.42
C VAL A 142 -15.40 -9.22 -2.04
N ILE A 143 -14.79 -10.09 -1.26
CA ILE A 143 -13.35 -10.12 -0.99
C ILE A 143 -12.75 -11.31 -1.74
N ASP A 144 -11.91 -11.04 -2.74
CA ASP A 144 -11.10 -12.06 -3.40
C ASP A 144 -9.71 -12.15 -2.78
N TYR A 145 -9.04 -13.30 -2.91
CA TYR A 145 -7.63 -13.42 -2.56
C TYR A 145 -6.82 -14.23 -3.58
N VAL A 146 -5.51 -13.97 -3.60
CA VAL A 146 -4.52 -14.75 -4.34
C VAL A 146 -3.37 -15.16 -3.43
N ASP A 147 -2.71 -16.28 -3.76
CA ASP A 147 -1.36 -16.59 -3.25
C ASP A 147 -0.34 -15.80 -4.08
N PRO A 148 0.37 -14.82 -3.52
CA PRO A 148 1.30 -13.99 -4.27
C PRO A 148 2.52 -14.74 -4.83
N ASN A 149 2.77 -15.97 -4.37
CA ASN A 149 3.92 -16.77 -4.78
C ASN A 149 3.66 -17.60 -6.05
N SER A 150 2.39 -17.82 -6.41
CA SER A 150 2.02 -18.53 -7.62
C SER A 150 0.98 -17.75 -8.42
N THR A 151 1.22 -17.60 -9.74
CA THR A 151 0.25 -16.96 -10.64
C THR A 151 -1.01 -17.83 -10.78
N GLY A 152 -2.15 -17.19 -10.91
CA GLY A 152 -3.45 -17.84 -11.04
C GLY A 152 -4.59 -16.89 -10.69
N ASN A 153 -5.80 -17.32 -10.96
CA ASN A 153 -6.99 -16.54 -10.69
C ASN A 153 -7.25 -16.44 -9.18
N ALA A 154 -7.88 -15.33 -8.80
CA ALA A 154 -8.31 -15.12 -7.43
C ALA A 154 -9.42 -16.09 -7.03
N THR A 155 -9.46 -16.39 -5.75
CA THR A 155 -10.47 -17.23 -5.11
C THR A 155 -11.26 -16.38 -4.13
N ASP A 156 -12.52 -16.68 -3.97
CA ASP A 156 -13.39 -16.05 -2.98
C ASP A 156 -12.85 -16.25 -1.56
N PHE A 157 -12.82 -15.16 -0.80
CA PHE A 157 -12.39 -15.13 0.61
C PHE A 157 -13.59 -14.99 1.56
N GLY A 158 -14.59 -14.22 1.19
CA GLY A 158 -15.76 -13.80 1.96
C GLY A 158 -16.23 -12.40 1.53
N ASP A 159 -17.03 -11.74 2.35
CA ASP A 159 -17.66 -10.46 2.02
C ASP A 159 -17.34 -9.37 3.02
N LEU A 160 -17.31 -8.10 2.59
CA LEU A 160 -17.34 -6.90 3.45
C LEU A 160 -18.69 -6.81 4.16
N THR A 161 -18.76 -6.04 5.25
CA THR A 161 -20.04 -5.81 5.96
C THR A 161 -21.06 -5.04 5.12
N ALA A 162 -20.60 -4.30 4.11
CA ALA A 162 -21.42 -3.57 3.16
C ALA A 162 -20.76 -3.52 1.78
N ALA A 163 -21.58 -3.47 0.73
CA ALA A 163 -21.09 -3.30 -0.64
C ALA A 163 -20.55 -1.87 -0.83
N LEU A 164 -19.24 -1.72 -1.00
CA LEU A 164 -18.54 -0.45 -1.07
C LEU A 164 -17.56 -0.42 -2.25
N SER A 165 -17.26 0.80 -2.70
CA SER A 165 -16.18 1.13 -3.62
C SER A 165 -15.46 2.40 -3.19
N HIS A 166 -14.32 2.72 -3.79
CA HIS A 166 -13.54 3.94 -3.49
C HIS A 166 -13.05 4.04 -2.03
N HIS A 167 -12.91 2.91 -1.37
CA HIS A 167 -12.29 2.75 -0.07
C HIS A 167 -10.82 2.31 -0.23
N ALA A 168 -10.06 2.31 0.84
CA ALA A 168 -8.67 1.85 0.81
C ALA A 168 -8.37 0.86 1.93
N GLY A 169 -7.37 0.01 1.67
CA GLY A 169 -6.92 -0.99 2.62
C GLY A 169 -5.73 -0.55 3.45
N ALA A 170 -5.67 -1.05 4.68
CA ALA A 170 -4.50 -1.00 5.54
C ALA A 170 -4.32 -2.38 6.20
N THR A 171 -3.09 -2.80 6.45
CA THR A 171 -2.82 -4.20 6.78
C THR A 171 -1.73 -4.36 7.84
N SER A 172 -1.90 -5.37 8.69
CA SER A 172 -0.84 -5.95 9.53
C SER A 172 -0.49 -7.36 9.03
N PRO A 173 0.49 -8.06 9.59
CA PRO A 173 0.79 -9.43 9.19
C PRO A 173 -0.38 -10.41 9.37
N THR A 174 -1.35 -10.10 10.24
CA THR A 174 -2.47 -10.98 10.57
C THR A 174 -3.82 -10.45 10.14
N ARG A 175 -4.01 -9.13 10.07
CA ARG A 175 -5.29 -8.47 9.81
C ARG A 175 -5.26 -7.59 8.58
N ALA A 176 -6.32 -7.68 7.81
CA ALA A 176 -6.67 -6.74 6.75
C ALA A 176 -7.80 -5.84 7.25
N THR A 177 -7.71 -4.55 6.93
CA THR A 177 -8.75 -3.56 7.25
C THR A 177 -9.05 -2.69 6.04
N TRP A 178 -10.32 -2.32 5.83
CA TRP A 178 -10.77 -1.44 4.75
C TRP A 178 -11.56 -0.28 5.34
N GLY A 179 -11.22 0.95 4.96
CA GLY A 179 -11.87 2.14 5.51
C GLY A 179 -12.34 3.14 4.47
N GLY A 180 -13.46 3.82 4.76
CA GLY A 180 -14.08 4.83 3.91
C GLY A 180 -14.94 4.23 2.80
N GLY A 181 -15.20 5.00 1.76
CA GLY A 181 -15.90 4.52 0.56
C GLY A 181 -17.08 5.36 0.13
N VAL A 182 -17.72 4.92 -0.93
CA VAL A 182 -18.85 5.61 -1.56
C VAL A 182 -19.96 5.93 -0.56
N GLY A 183 -20.62 7.09 -0.76
CA GLY A 183 -21.62 7.62 0.17
C GLY A 183 -21.01 8.31 1.39
N ASP A 184 -19.73 8.69 1.29
CA ASP A 184 -18.94 9.27 2.39
C ASP A 184 -18.97 8.35 3.63
N SER A 185 -18.74 7.06 3.40
CA SER A 185 -18.71 6.03 4.45
C SER A 185 -17.57 6.31 5.44
N ASN A 186 -17.82 6.09 6.73
CA ASN A 186 -16.81 6.08 7.78
C ASN A 186 -16.46 4.66 8.26
N ILE A 187 -17.16 3.64 7.80
CA ILE A 187 -16.97 2.24 8.22
C ILE A 187 -15.51 1.81 8.01
N ILE A 188 -14.98 1.10 8.99
CA ILE A 188 -13.75 0.32 8.87
C ILE A 188 -14.09 -1.14 9.08
N ASP A 189 -13.93 -1.96 8.05
CA ASP A 189 -14.09 -3.41 8.09
C ASP A 189 -12.77 -4.13 8.38
N THR A 190 -12.85 -5.34 8.94
CA THR A 190 -11.66 -6.17 9.20
C THR A 190 -11.90 -7.66 8.99
N VAL A 191 -10.82 -8.35 8.53
CA VAL A 191 -10.74 -9.82 8.51
C VAL A 191 -9.38 -10.30 9.07
N GLU A 192 -9.35 -11.52 9.57
CA GLU A 192 -8.10 -12.24 9.82
C GLU A 192 -7.60 -12.87 8.51
N ILE A 193 -6.41 -12.49 8.03
CA ILE A 193 -5.88 -12.91 6.71
C ILE A 193 -5.72 -14.43 6.59
N ALA A 194 -5.41 -15.10 7.70
CA ALA A 194 -5.12 -16.54 7.70
C ALA A 194 -6.35 -17.42 7.45
N THR A 195 -7.55 -16.93 7.70
CA THR A 195 -8.80 -17.70 7.68
C THR A 195 -9.81 -17.01 6.77
N THR A 196 -10.35 -17.72 5.78
CA THR A 196 -11.44 -17.22 4.93
C THR A 196 -12.71 -17.01 5.73
N GLY A 197 -13.48 -15.98 5.38
CA GLY A 197 -14.76 -15.62 6.03
C GLY A 197 -15.06 -14.14 5.87
N ASP A 198 -16.26 -13.78 6.23
CA ASP A 198 -16.76 -12.42 6.08
C ASP A 198 -16.09 -11.44 7.05
N ALA A 199 -16.02 -10.19 6.63
CA ALA A 199 -15.53 -9.11 7.45
C ALA A 199 -16.47 -8.81 8.63
N THR A 200 -15.88 -8.25 9.64
CA THR A 200 -16.60 -7.70 10.80
C THR A 200 -16.28 -6.24 10.95
N ASP A 201 -17.18 -5.50 11.57
CA ASP A 201 -16.96 -4.11 11.93
C ASP A 201 -15.73 -3.97 12.85
N PHE A 202 -14.81 -3.08 12.45
CA PHE A 202 -13.63 -2.73 13.24
C PHE A 202 -13.84 -1.45 14.05
N GLY A 203 -14.60 -0.49 13.49
CA GLY A 203 -14.85 0.84 14.00
C GLY A 203 -15.03 1.83 12.85
N ASP A 204 -14.85 3.12 13.12
CA ASP A 204 -15.13 4.20 12.18
C ASP A 204 -13.92 5.11 11.94
N LEU A 205 -13.81 5.68 10.73
CA LEU A 205 -12.95 6.85 10.47
C LEU A 205 -13.44 8.05 11.28
N SER A 206 -12.55 9.00 11.59
CA SER A 206 -12.91 10.23 12.30
C SER A 206 -13.92 11.06 11.51
N VAL A 207 -13.89 10.99 10.20
CA VAL A 207 -14.87 11.59 9.30
C VAL A 207 -15.09 10.69 8.08
N GLY A 208 -16.38 10.49 7.73
CA GLY A 208 -16.75 9.68 6.58
C GLY A 208 -16.34 10.35 5.26
N ARG A 209 -15.71 9.58 4.36
CA ARG A 209 -15.21 10.07 3.08
C ARG A 209 -14.94 8.96 2.09
N ASN A 210 -14.92 9.30 0.83
CA ASN A 210 -14.61 8.39 -0.26
C ASN A 210 -13.29 8.75 -0.96
N GLN A 211 -12.81 7.89 -1.88
CA GLN A 211 -11.60 8.13 -2.67
C GLN A 211 -10.35 8.33 -1.79
N VAL A 212 -10.29 7.61 -0.70
CA VAL A 212 -9.19 7.66 0.27
C VAL A 212 -7.97 6.88 -0.20
N GLY A 213 -6.80 7.24 0.31
CA GLY A 213 -5.59 6.41 0.23
C GLY A 213 -5.40 5.61 1.51
N GLY A 214 -4.69 4.48 1.43
CA GLY A 214 -4.38 3.62 2.58
C GLY A 214 -2.90 3.31 2.70
N SER A 215 -2.40 3.28 3.92
CA SER A 215 -1.03 2.91 4.27
C SER A 215 -1.00 2.21 5.62
N SER A 216 0.07 1.48 5.93
CA SER A 216 0.13 0.78 7.21
C SER A 216 1.55 0.44 7.65
N SER A 217 1.78 0.45 8.95
CA SER A 217 2.84 -0.34 9.56
C SER A 217 2.26 -1.66 10.08
N SER A 218 3.11 -2.51 10.64
CA SER A 218 2.63 -3.76 11.28
C SER A 218 1.65 -3.56 12.44
N THR A 219 1.52 -2.33 12.95
CA THR A 219 0.68 -2.00 14.10
C THR A 219 -0.37 -0.94 13.82
N ARG A 220 -0.14 -0.05 12.85
CA ARG A 220 -1.02 1.07 12.54
C ARG A 220 -1.57 0.99 11.13
N GLY A 221 -2.89 1.09 11.00
CA GLY A 221 -3.58 1.40 9.74
C GLY A 221 -3.81 2.90 9.63
N ILE A 222 -3.60 3.45 8.45
CA ILE A 222 -3.69 4.89 8.18
C ILE A 222 -4.51 5.10 6.92
N TRP A 223 -5.51 5.98 7.00
CA TRP A 223 -6.28 6.46 5.85
C TRP A 223 -6.08 7.95 5.69
N HIS A 224 -5.85 8.39 4.46
CA HIS A 224 -5.45 9.75 4.19
C HIS A 224 -6.14 10.33 2.96
N GLY A 225 -6.40 11.64 3.02
CA GLY A 225 -7.07 12.39 1.98
C GLY A 225 -8.49 11.91 1.72
N GLY A 226 -8.95 12.13 0.52
CA GLY A 226 -10.27 11.71 0.07
C GLY A 226 -11.18 12.86 -0.34
N TYR A 227 -12.46 12.54 -0.48
CA TYR A 227 -13.49 13.47 -0.92
C TYR A 227 -14.73 13.33 -0.05
N ILE A 228 -15.22 14.45 0.46
CA ILE A 228 -16.49 14.59 1.15
C ILE A 228 -17.31 15.57 0.32
N HIS A 229 -18.35 15.07 -0.34
CA HIS A 229 -19.08 15.90 -1.30
C HIS A 229 -19.57 17.21 -0.69
N PRO A 230 -19.26 18.42 -1.27
CA PRO A 230 -18.54 18.65 -2.52
C PRO A 230 -17.06 19.09 -2.34
N ALA A 231 -16.36 18.67 -1.29
CA ALA A 231 -15.04 19.18 -0.94
C ALA A 231 -13.95 18.09 -0.89
N TYR A 232 -12.75 18.43 -1.33
CA TYR A 232 -11.57 17.60 -1.09
C TYR A 232 -11.18 17.65 0.39
N ASN A 233 -10.75 16.52 0.90
CA ASN A 233 -10.38 16.37 2.32
C ASN A 233 -8.88 16.08 2.45
N GLY A 234 -8.23 16.64 3.46
CA GLY A 234 -6.82 16.43 3.75
C GLY A 234 -6.54 15.55 4.96
N THR A 235 -7.57 15.19 5.73
CA THR A 235 -7.43 14.49 7.01
C THR A 235 -6.67 13.16 6.84
N ILE A 236 -5.78 12.91 7.78
CA ILE A 236 -5.09 11.63 7.96
C ILE A 236 -5.60 11.02 9.26
N ASP A 237 -6.20 9.83 9.16
CA ASP A 237 -6.67 9.05 10.30
C ASP A 237 -5.76 7.87 10.57
N TYR A 238 -5.68 7.41 11.81
CA TYR A 238 -5.06 6.14 12.14
C TYR A 238 -5.84 5.31 13.14
N VAL A 239 -5.64 3.99 13.07
CA VAL A 239 -6.06 3.01 14.08
C VAL A 239 -4.87 2.16 14.53
N GLN A 240 -4.99 1.58 15.72
CA GLN A 240 -4.14 0.45 16.11
C GLN A 240 -4.79 -0.83 15.60
N ILE A 241 -4.18 -1.52 14.62
CA ILE A 241 -4.79 -2.69 13.96
C ILE A 241 -5.01 -3.86 14.94
N SER A 242 -4.21 -3.95 16.01
CA SER A 242 -4.34 -5.01 17.02
C SER A 242 -5.55 -4.88 17.93
N SER A 243 -6.15 -3.69 18.01
CA SER A 243 -7.31 -3.42 18.87
C SER A 243 -8.40 -2.71 18.09
N GLN A 244 -9.61 -3.27 18.10
CA GLN A 244 -10.78 -2.64 17.49
C GLN A 244 -11.07 -1.28 18.12
N GLY A 245 -11.63 -0.38 17.32
CA GLY A 245 -12.06 0.94 17.76
C GLY A 245 -11.94 1.97 16.63
N ASN A 246 -12.52 3.13 16.90
CA ASN A 246 -12.56 4.21 15.94
C ASN A 246 -11.18 4.82 15.69
N ALA A 247 -10.99 5.31 14.49
CA ALA A 247 -9.80 6.03 14.10
C ALA A 247 -9.69 7.37 14.83
N ILE A 248 -8.47 7.81 14.99
CA ILE A 248 -8.13 9.11 15.58
C ILE A 248 -7.53 9.99 14.48
N ASP A 249 -7.96 11.25 14.43
CA ASP A 249 -7.34 12.27 13.59
C ASP A 249 -5.84 12.38 13.93
N TYR A 250 -5.02 12.27 12.88
CA TYR A 250 -3.57 12.12 13.01
C TYR A 250 -2.79 13.23 12.32
N GLY A 251 -3.46 14.10 11.59
CA GLY A 251 -2.91 15.22 10.85
C GLY A 251 -3.51 15.36 9.46
N ASP A 252 -2.83 16.12 8.59
CA ASP A 252 -3.34 16.46 7.27
C ASP A 252 -2.31 16.24 6.16
N LEU A 253 -2.78 16.03 4.93
CA LEU A 253 -1.97 16.15 3.73
C LEU A 253 -1.44 17.58 3.57
N SER A 254 -0.34 17.76 2.84
CA SER A 254 0.17 19.09 2.48
C SER A 254 -0.86 19.91 1.69
N VAL A 255 -1.66 19.24 0.87
CA VAL A 255 -2.80 19.79 0.12
C VAL A 255 -3.93 18.77 0.11
N ALA A 256 -5.14 19.22 0.50
CA ALA A 256 -6.34 18.37 0.47
C ALA A 256 -6.62 17.88 -0.96
N ARG A 257 -6.74 16.55 -1.14
CA ARG A 257 -7.00 15.90 -2.41
C ARG A 257 -7.57 14.50 -2.24
N ASN A 258 -8.23 13.99 -3.27
CA ASN A 258 -8.56 12.56 -3.34
C ASN A 258 -7.31 11.74 -3.71
N LEU A 259 -7.28 10.46 -3.34
CA LEU A 259 -6.10 9.62 -3.52
C LEU A 259 -6.39 8.26 -4.18
N PHE A 260 -7.65 7.82 -4.23
CA PHE A 260 -8.08 6.58 -4.92
C PHE A 260 -7.19 5.34 -4.63
N GLY A 261 -6.80 5.12 -3.38
CA GLY A 261 -6.00 3.96 -3.01
C GLY A 261 -4.50 4.08 -3.25
N SER A 262 -3.98 5.24 -3.62
CA SER A 262 -2.57 5.45 -3.99
C SER A 262 -1.58 5.56 -2.81
N GLY A 263 -1.95 5.12 -1.61
CA GLY A 263 -1.04 5.07 -0.48
C GLY A 263 -0.02 3.92 -0.59
N THR A 264 1.21 4.19 -0.18
CA THR A 264 2.28 3.19 -0.05
C THR A 264 3.09 3.45 1.20
N ASN A 265 3.93 2.53 1.63
CA ASN A 265 4.72 2.75 2.84
C ASN A 265 5.85 1.74 3.03
N ASN A 266 6.71 2.03 4.00
CA ASN A 266 7.47 1.04 4.75
C ASN A 266 7.06 1.07 6.23
N SER A 267 7.79 0.41 7.10
CA SER A 267 7.51 0.38 8.55
C SER A 267 7.61 1.75 9.25
N VAL A 268 8.21 2.75 8.61
CA VAL A 268 8.52 4.07 9.19
C VAL A 268 7.75 5.20 8.53
N LYS A 269 7.70 5.21 7.18
CA LYS A 269 7.10 6.29 6.38
C LYS A 269 5.90 5.78 5.58
N ALA A 270 4.82 6.54 5.59
CA ALA A 270 3.75 6.44 4.60
C ALA A 270 3.98 7.51 3.52
N LEU A 271 3.73 7.13 2.27
CA LEU A 271 3.78 7.99 1.10
C LEU A 271 2.40 8.04 0.44
N MET A 272 1.98 9.23 0.05
CA MET A 272 0.69 9.52 -0.56
C MET A 272 0.93 10.28 -1.86
N ALA A 273 0.65 9.64 -3.00
CA ALA A 273 0.99 10.23 -4.29
C ALA A 273 -0.24 10.43 -5.17
N SER A 274 -0.10 11.30 -6.17
CA SER A 274 -1.13 11.53 -7.20
C SER A 274 -2.43 12.15 -6.66
N GLY A 275 -3.49 12.04 -7.44
CA GLY A 275 -4.83 12.46 -7.06
C GLY A 275 -5.26 13.75 -7.74
N GLU A 276 -6.36 14.29 -7.26
CA GLU A 276 -6.97 15.50 -7.79
C GLU A 276 -7.39 16.40 -6.63
N ASN A 277 -7.28 17.71 -6.82
CA ASN A 277 -7.79 18.75 -5.96
C ASN A 277 -8.53 19.82 -6.77
N GLY A 278 -9.00 20.89 -6.12
CA GLY A 278 -9.71 21.98 -6.80
C GLY A 278 -8.90 22.73 -7.87
N SER A 279 -7.59 22.51 -7.93
CA SER A 279 -6.69 23.09 -8.96
C SER A 279 -6.37 22.13 -10.11
N GLY A 280 -6.82 20.87 -10.01
CA GLY A 280 -6.61 19.84 -11.02
C GLY A 280 -5.80 18.63 -10.54
N VAL A 281 -5.37 17.83 -11.50
CA VAL A 281 -4.65 16.58 -11.28
C VAL A 281 -3.21 16.84 -10.81
N GLN A 282 -2.77 16.09 -9.82
CA GLN A 282 -1.52 16.29 -9.09
C GLN A 282 -0.49 15.20 -9.40
N ASN A 283 0.81 15.53 -9.28
CA ASN A 283 1.94 14.60 -9.26
C ASN A 283 2.63 14.51 -7.90
N VAL A 284 2.24 15.33 -6.94
CA VAL A 284 2.87 15.43 -5.62
C VAL A 284 2.89 14.09 -4.91
N ILE A 285 4.01 13.78 -4.31
CA ILE A 285 4.19 12.70 -3.33
C ILE A 285 4.38 13.33 -1.95
N ASP A 286 3.42 13.16 -1.08
CA ASP A 286 3.54 13.54 0.33
C ASP A 286 4.07 12.39 1.18
N SER A 287 4.66 12.71 2.32
CA SER A 287 5.11 11.72 3.31
C SER A 287 4.80 12.12 4.74
N ILE A 288 4.53 11.11 5.57
CA ILE A 288 4.48 11.23 7.03
C ILE A 288 5.32 10.14 7.69
N ILE A 289 5.78 10.43 8.91
CA ILE A 289 6.35 9.41 9.80
C ILE A 289 5.19 8.69 10.51
N ILE A 290 5.01 7.39 10.25
CA ILE A 290 3.89 6.59 10.76
C ILE A 290 3.78 6.61 12.30
N SER A 291 4.89 6.70 13.01
CA SER A 291 4.88 6.73 14.47
C SER A 291 4.56 8.10 15.08
N ALA A 292 4.73 9.18 14.31
CA ALA A 292 4.61 10.56 14.80
C ALA A 292 3.32 11.27 14.35
N GLY A 293 2.84 10.99 13.12
CA GLY A 293 1.73 11.73 12.52
C GLY A 293 2.08 13.19 12.21
N GLY A 294 1.06 14.02 12.16
CA GLY A 294 1.18 15.44 11.87
C GLY A 294 0.93 15.77 10.40
N THR A 295 1.15 17.02 10.03
CA THR A 295 1.00 17.44 8.63
C THR A 295 2.05 16.78 7.75
N ALA A 296 1.60 16.22 6.64
CA ALA A 296 2.48 15.60 5.65
C ALA A 296 3.44 16.64 5.03
N VAL A 297 4.62 16.17 4.70
CA VAL A 297 5.65 16.99 4.06
C VAL A 297 5.90 16.47 2.65
N ASP A 298 6.31 17.39 1.79
CA ASP A 298 6.70 17.06 0.43
C ASP A 298 7.84 16.04 0.41
N PHE A 299 7.69 15.00 -0.41
CA PHE A 299 8.68 13.97 -0.63
C PHE A 299 9.34 14.08 -2.01
N GLY A 300 8.59 14.51 -3.01
CA GLY A 300 8.95 14.62 -4.42
C GLY A 300 7.73 14.49 -5.32
N ASP A 301 7.94 14.24 -6.61
CA ASP A 301 6.90 14.19 -7.61
C ASP A 301 6.89 12.87 -8.40
N LEU A 302 5.72 12.44 -8.85
CA LEU A 302 5.58 11.42 -9.91
C LEU A 302 6.09 11.98 -11.25
N SER A 303 6.44 11.12 -12.18
CA SER A 303 6.90 11.50 -13.52
C SER A 303 5.88 12.34 -14.30
N SER A 304 4.61 12.24 -13.97
CA SER A 304 3.52 13.03 -14.56
C SER A 304 2.34 13.18 -13.59
N THR A 305 1.56 14.26 -13.76
CA THR A 305 0.29 14.43 -13.04
C THR A 305 -0.67 13.31 -13.41
N ARG A 306 -1.31 12.66 -12.46
CA ARG A 306 -2.32 11.61 -12.69
C ARG A 306 -3.19 11.34 -11.47
N TRP A 307 -4.35 10.79 -11.69
CA TRP A 307 -5.29 10.35 -10.67
C TRP A 307 -5.68 8.88 -10.90
N GLY A 308 -6.10 8.20 -9.85
CA GLY A 308 -6.51 6.80 -9.94
C GLY A 308 -5.38 5.80 -10.17
N ALA A 309 -4.13 6.15 -9.81
CA ALA A 309 -3.03 5.21 -9.80
C ALA A 309 -3.12 4.27 -8.59
N GLY A 310 -2.72 3.02 -8.74
CA GLY A 310 -2.61 2.08 -7.62
C GLY A 310 -1.22 2.08 -7.00
N GLY A 311 -1.13 2.17 -5.67
CA GLY A 311 0.13 2.17 -4.94
C GLY A 311 0.50 0.79 -4.37
N ALA A 312 1.75 0.36 -4.49
CA ALA A 312 2.29 -0.86 -3.89
C ALA A 312 3.67 -0.64 -3.30
N SER A 313 4.03 -1.43 -2.29
CA SER A 313 5.39 -1.44 -1.77
C SER A 313 5.83 -2.84 -1.33
N ASN A 314 7.14 -3.06 -1.32
CA ASN A 314 7.73 -4.30 -0.82
C ASN A 314 8.01 -4.28 0.69
N ALA A 315 7.46 -3.32 1.41
CA ALA A 315 7.73 -3.09 2.84
C ALA A 315 6.50 -2.61 3.63
N HIS A 316 5.28 -2.86 3.13
CA HIS A 316 4.03 -2.45 3.80
C HIS A 316 3.76 -3.25 5.09
N GLY A 317 2.81 -2.79 5.90
CA GLY A 317 2.54 -3.32 7.25
C GLY A 317 2.17 -4.80 7.33
N GLY A 318 1.65 -5.39 6.26
CA GLY A 318 1.36 -6.82 6.18
C GLY A 318 2.58 -7.72 6.00
N LEU A 319 3.73 -7.15 5.66
CA LEU A 319 4.97 -7.88 5.52
C LEU A 319 5.74 -7.89 6.83
N ASN A 320 6.14 -9.06 7.24
CA ASN A 320 7.14 -9.19 8.29
C ASN A 320 8.49 -8.93 7.63
N ASP A 321 8.98 -7.70 7.70
CA ASP A 321 10.27 -7.29 7.14
C ASP A 321 11.47 -7.83 7.94
N GLY A 322 11.22 -8.77 8.87
CA GLY A 322 12.23 -9.26 9.82
C GLY A 322 12.67 -8.16 10.80
N TYR A 323 12.13 -6.94 10.65
CA TYR A 323 12.45 -5.75 11.42
C TYR A 323 11.21 -5.21 12.13
N GLN A 324 10.43 -6.10 12.67
CA GLN A 324 9.28 -5.77 13.50
C GLN A 324 9.72 -5.28 14.86
N GLY A 325 10.33 -4.12 14.98
CA GLY A 325 10.46 -3.34 16.21
C GLY A 325 10.72 -4.04 17.55
N THR A 326 10.57 -5.34 17.60
CA THR A 326 10.99 -6.23 18.66
C THR A 326 12.28 -6.90 18.23
N ARG A 327 13.36 -6.10 18.11
CA ARG A 327 14.64 -6.75 18.41
C ARG A 327 14.46 -7.40 19.76
N PRO A 328 14.81 -8.70 19.94
CA PRO A 328 15.06 -9.20 21.27
C PRO A 328 16.05 -8.18 21.86
N GLU A 329 15.66 -7.49 22.91
CA GLU A 329 16.61 -6.69 23.65
C GLU A 329 17.80 -7.61 23.85
N VAL A 330 18.95 -7.23 23.30
CA VAL A 330 20.20 -7.88 23.66
C VAL A 330 20.35 -7.49 25.11
N LEU A 331 19.87 -8.36 25.99
CA LEU A 331 20.13 -8.22 27.42
C LEU A 331 21.65 -7.95 27.52
N PRO A 332 22.06 -6.85 28.16
CA PRO A 332 23.46 -6.61 28.37
C PRO A 332 24.03 -7.88 29.01
N ARG A 333 25.00 -8.50 28.35
CA ARG A 333 25.72 -9.61 28.94
C ARG A 333 26.20 -9.13 30.31
N GLY A 334 25.58 -9.64 31.37
CA GLY A 334 26.06 -9.41 32.70
C GLY A 334 27.55 -9.72 32.70
N GLY A 335 28.37 -8.73 33.03
CA GLY A 335 29.80 -8.92 33.23
C GLY A 335 29.93 -9.99 34.34
N GLY A 336 30.30 -11.20 33.94
CA GLY A 336 30.79 -12.18 34.87
C GLY A 336 32.16 -11.72 35.35
N GLY A 337 32.26 -11.46 36.64
CA GLY A 337 33.52 -11.25 37.32
C GLY A 337 34.34 -12.56 37.42
#